data_ad67392e875fe08374cc377082a664a8
#
_entry.id   ad67392e875fe08374cc377082a664a8
#
_cell.length_a   1.000
_cell.length_b   1.000
_cell.length_c   1.000
_cell.angle_alpha   90.00
_cell.angle_beta   90.00
_cell.angle_gamma   90.00
#
_symmetry.space_group_name_H-M   'P 1'
#
loop_
_entity.id
_entity.type
_entity.pdbx_description
1 polymer ?
#
loop_
_entity_poly.entity_id
_entity_poly.type
_entity_poly.pdbx_seq_one_letter_code
_entity_poly.pdbx_strand_id
1 'polypeptide(L)'
;MGYSHGNQWTEKNIEIAIKEVMSKAKINTMPTHTVMKEITGNEALSNAVRRHGGSKYFANKLNLEIKQYESKLGFEYECECINYLTNIFGYDCELTKARYPYDILVNDNIKVDVKCGNLYHGTAGNYYTFNLEKSKPTCDVYVCYCVNDDVVQKVYIIPSCVLSGKTQLSVGVEKSKYDKYINAWNIISKYDDFYKSVAS
;
A
#
# COMPACT_ATOMS: atom_id res chain seq x y z
N MET A 1 21.07 7.25 25.08
CA MET A 1 21.82 6.51 24.02
C MET A 1 21.57 5.03 24.26
N GLY A 2 20.92 4.34 23.31
CA GLY A 2 20.60 2.93 23.47
C GLY A 2 21.64 2.06 22.80
N TYR A 3 22.22 1.16 23.56
CA TYR A 3 23.08 0.08 23.04
C TYR A 3 22.15 -1.12 22.71
N SER A 4 22.31 -1.66 21.51
CA SER A 4 21.69 -2.93 21.13
C SER A 4 22.82 -3.84 20.66
N HIS A 5 23.02 -4.96 21.32
CA HIS A 5 24.06 -5.96 21.01
C HIS A 5 25.51 -5.42 21.03
N GLY A 6 25.82 -4.48 21.93
CA GLY A 6 27.19 -3.95 22.11
C GLY A 6 27.66 -2.92 21.08
N ASN A 7 26.88 -2.64 20.05
CA ASN A 7 27.21 -1.64 19.04
C ASN A 7 26.59 -0.27 19.35
N GLN A 8 27.46 0.77 19.33
CA GLN A 8 26.95 2.15 19.34
C GLN A 8 26.48 2.55 17.96
N TRP A 9 25.16 2.74 17.81
CA TRP A 9 24.56 3.18 16.56
C TRP A 9 24.71 4.70 16.40
N THR A 10 25.84 5.10 15.77
CA THR A 10 26.01 6.45 15.23
C THR A 10 25.61 6.46 13.77
N GLU A 11 25.30 7.62 13.19
CA GLU A 11 25.01 7.72 11.75
C GLU A 11 26.10 7.07 10.89
N LYS A 12 27.38 7.34 11.21
CA LYS A 12 28.52 6.76 10.49
C LYS A 12 28.53 5.24 10.54
N ASN A 13 28.25 4.66 11.72
CA ASN A 13 28.22 3.19 11.86
C ASN A 13 27.03 2.58 11.13
N ILE A 14 25.88 3.28 11.07
CA ILE A 14 24.71 2.88 10.29
C ILE A 14 25.03 2.90 8.80
N GLU A 15 25.69 3.95 8.30
CA GLU A 15 26.10 4.04 6.88
C GLU A 15 27.04 2.90 6.47
N ILE A 16 28.01 2.57 7.32
CA ILE A 16 28.91 1.44 7.10
C ILE A 16 28.12 0.13 7.03
N ALA A 17 27.26 -0.11 8.01
CA ALA A 17 26.45 -1.32 8.07
C ALA A 17 25.49 -1.45 6.88
N ILE A 18 24.89 -0.35 6.41
CA ILE A 18 24.06 -0.34 5.19
C ILE A 18 24.89 -0.78 3.99
N LYS A 19 26.10 -0.22 3.79
CA LYS A 19 27.00 -0.58 2.68
C LYS A 19 27.43 -2.04 2.73
N GLU A 20 27.68 -2.58 3.93
CA GLU A 20 28.00 -4.00 4.12
C GLU A 20 26.84 -4.91 3.73
N VAL A 21 25.62 -4.54 4.13
CA VAL A 21 24.40 -5.27 3.74
C VAL A 21 24.22 -5.23 2.22
N MET A 22 24.39 -4.06 1.60
CA MET A 22 24.29 -3.92 0.14
C MET A 22 25.29 -4.82 -0.59
N SER A 23 26.55 -4.84 -0.12
CA SER A 23 27.61 -5.67 -0.70
C SER A 23 27.26 -7.17 -0.59
N LYS A 24 26.82 -7.63 0.59
CA LYS A 24 26.43 -9.03 0.81
C LYS A 24 25.18 -9.43 0.02
N ALA A 25 24.21 -8.56 -0.04
CA ALA A 25 22.95 -8.78 -0.80
C ALA A 25 23.11 -8.54 -2.31
N LYS A 26 24.27 -8.03 -2.77
CA LYS A 26 24.54 -7.66 -4.17
C LYS A 26 23.50 -6.71 -4.76
N ILE A 27 23.08 -5.71 -3.99
CA ILE A 27 22.11 -4.68 -4.39
C ILE A 27 22.77 -3.31 -4.45
N ASN A 28 22.26 -2.42 -5.31
CA ASN A 28 22.70 -1.03 -5.47
C ASN A 28 21.68 -0.01 -4.95
N THR A 29 20.61 -0.48 -4.32
CA THR A 29 19.53 0.34 -3.76
C THR A 29 19.55 0.28 -2.23
N MET A 30 18.85 1.20 -1.57
CA MET A 30 18.68 1.18 -0.12
C MET A 30 18.06 -0.17 0.32
N PRO A 31 18.73 -0.94 1.23
CA PRO A 31 18.22 -2.23 1.69
C PRO A 31 16.86 -2.06 2.41
N THR A 32 15.92 -2.96 2.14
CA THR A 32 14.68 -3.03 2.90
C THR A 32 14.92 -3.58 4.30
N HIS A 33 13.94 -3.40 5.21
CA HIS A 33 13.96 -4.01 6.56
C HIS A 33 14.22 -5.52 6.48
N THR A 34 13.53 -6.23 5.57
CA THR A 34 13.67 -7.68 5.37
C THR A 34 15.10 -8.06 4.99
N VAL A 35 15.68 -7.39 3.99
CA VAL A 35 17.05 -7.63 3.54
C VAL A 35 18.06 -7.34 4.66
N MET A 36 17.88 -6.25 5.41
CA MET A 36 18.73 -5.96 6.57
C MET A 36 18.67 -7.09 7.60
N LYS A 37 17.46 -7.55 7.95
CA LYS A 37 17.24 -8.63 8.92
C LYS A 37 17.85 -9.96 8.45
N GLU A 38 17.63 -10.34 7.20
CA GLU A 38 18.19 -11.57 6.62
C GLU A 38 19.72 -11.58 6.63
N ILE A 39 20.36 -10.49 6.21
CA ILE A 39 21.82 -10.40 6.13
C ILE A 39 22.47 -10.27 7.49
N THR A 40 21.88 -9.56 8.44
CA THR A 40 22.45 -9.32 9.78
C THR A 40 21.98 -10.33 10.82
N GLY A 41 20.97 -11.14 10.53
CA GLY A 41 20.38 -12.11 11.45
C GLY A 41 19.50 -11.50 12.56
N ASN A 42 19.31 -10.18 12.58
CA ASN A 42 18.50 -9.49 13.59
C ASN A 42 17.97 -8.13 13.09
N GLU A 43 17.17 -7.45 13.92
CA GLU A 43 16.55 -6.16 13.58
C GLU A 43 17.32 -4.93 14.08
N ALA A 44 18.55 -5.11 14.60
CA ALA A 44 19.27 -4.01 15.24
C ALA A 44 19.58 -2.87 14.27
N LEU A 45 20.06 -3.19 13.06
CA LEU A 45 20.36 -2.20 12.03
C LEU A 45 19.10 -1.47 11.56
N SER A 46 18.03 -2.19 11.22
CA SER A 46 16.77 -1.57 10.75
C SER A 46 16.12 -0.67 11.81
N ASN A 47 16.20 -1.09 13.08
CA ASN A 47 15.76 -0.26 14.20
C ASN A 47 16.65 0.98 14.39
N ALA A 48 17.96 0.87 14.17
CA ALA A 48 18.88 2.01 14.21
C ALA A 48 18.59 2.99 13.08
N VAL A 49 18.44 2.51 11.85
CA VAL A 49 18.02 3.32 10.68
C VAL A 49 16.75 4.11 11.00
N ARG A 50 15.71 3.45 11.54
CA ARG A 50 14.44 4.10 11.89
C ARG A 50 14.62 5.22 12.92
N ARG A 51 15.46 5.03 13.95
CA ARG A 51 15.69 6.02 15.02
C ARG A 51 16.50 7.24 14.56
N HIS A 52 17.35 7.06 13.56
CA HIS A 52 18.29 8.08 13.05
C HIS A 52 17.81 8.72 11.73
N GLY A 53 16.51 8.85 11.50
CA GLY A 53 15.96 9.58 10.36
C GLY A 53 15.29 8.71 9.30
N GLY A 54 15.35 7.36 9.43
CA GLY A 54 14.65 6.42 8.55
C GLY A 54 15.38 6.14 7.22
N SER A 55 14.84 5.19 6.47
CA SER A 55 15.44 4.73 5.21
C SER A 55 15.60 5.84 4.18
N LYS A 56 14.66 6.78 4.13
CA LYS A 56 14.69 7.90 3.17
C LYS A 56 15.85 8.86 3.45
N TYR A 57 16.14 9.12 4.73
CA TYR A 57 17.26 9.94 5.16
C TYR A 57 18.61 9.32 4.71
N PHE A 58 18.81 8.03 5.01
CA PHE A 58 20.07 7.35 4.65
C PHE A 58 20.19 7.11 3.14
N ALA A 59 19.09 6.85 2.44
CA ALA A 59 19.12 6.74 1.00
C ALA A 59 19.59 8.04 0.34
N ASN A 60 19.03 9.18 0.73
CA ASN A 60 19.47 10.48 0.23
C ASN A 60 20.93 10.76 0.58
N LYS A 61 21.35 10.48 1.81
CA LYS A 61 22.72 10.70 2.28
C LYS A 61 23.75 9.85 1.56
N LEU A 62 23.39 8.64 1.18
CA LEU A 62 24.25 7.68 0.48
C LEU A 62 24.06 7.71 -1.05
N ASN A 63 23.22 8.61 -1.55
CA ASN A 63 22.81 8.70 -2.97
C ASN A 63 22.32 7.36 -3.53
N LEU A 64 21.44 6.70 -2.77
CA LEU A 64 20.84 5.42 -3.11
C LEU A 64 19.39 5.60 -3.53
N GLU A 65 18.98 4.84 -4.53
CA GLU A 65 17.56 4.70 -4.85
C GLU A 65 16.87 3.89 -3.76
N ILE A 66 15.67 4.33 -3.38
CA ILE A 66 14.75 3.52 -2.59
C ILE A 66 13.95 2.69 -3.59
N LYS A 67 13.91 1.38 -3.42
CA LYS A 67 12.94 0.55 -4.14
C LYS A 67 11.54 1.00 -3.74
N GLN A 68 10.95 1.88 -4.55
CA GLN A 68 9.55 2.33 -4.42
C GLN A 68 8.61 1.25 -4.98
N TYR A 69 8.79 -0.02 -4.59
CA TYR A 69 8.01 -1.10 -5.15
C TYR A 69 6.52 -0.95 -4.79
N GLU A 70 6.24 -0.59 -3.54
CA GLU A 70 4.84 -0.43 -3.09
C GLU A 70 4.18 0.86 -3.60
N SER A 71 4.90 1.98 -3.63
CA SER A 71 4.34 3.25 -4.11
C SER A 71 4.18 3.30 -5.63
N LYS A 72 5.09 2.64 -6.37
CA LYS A 72 4.98 2.55 -7.84
C LYS A 72 3.83 1.63 -8.23
N LEU A 73 3.72 0.47 -7.62
CA LEU A 73 2.64 -0.48 -7.85
C LEU A 73 1.28 0.12 -7.46
N GLY A 74 1.21 0.84 -6.32
CA GLY A 74 0.02 1.56 -5.90
C GLY A 74 -0.44 2.55 -6.96
N PHE A 75 0.46 3.40 -7.43
CA PHE A 75 0.17 4.38 -8.48
C PHE A 75 -0.27 3.75 -9.81
N GLU A 76 0.30 2.62 -10.20
CA GLU A 76 -0.11 1.88 -11.41
C GLU A 76 -1.57 1.42 -11.30
N TYR A 77 -2.00 0.91 -10.13
CA TYR A 77 -3.40 0.52 -9.91
C TYR A 77 -4.35 1.70 -9.72
N GLU A 78 -3.90 2.82 -9.18
CA GLU A 78 -4.67 4.06 -9.19
C GLU A 78 -4.96 4.50 -10.64
N CYS A 79 -3.94 4.51 -11.51
CA CYS A 79 -4.12 4.82 -12.94
C CYS A 79 -5.01 3.80 -13.66
N GLU A 80 -4.88 2.51 -13.36
CA GLU A 80 -5.73 1.46 -13.92
C GLU A 80 -7.20 1.67 -13.52
N CYS A 81 -7.45 2.00 -12.25
CA CYS A 81 -8.79 2.31 -11.75
C CYS A 81 -9.41 3.51 -12.46
N ILE A 82 -8.66 4.61 -12.62
CA ILE A 82 -9.10 5.79 -13.37
C ILE A 82 -9.45 5.41 -14.81
N ASN A 83 -8.55 4.72 -15.50
CA ASN A 83 -8.77 4.28 -16.88
C ASN A 83 -10.04 3.43 -17.02
N TYR A 84 -10.25 2.51 -16.07
CA TYR A 84 -11.45 1.68 -16.06
C TYR A 84 -12.73 2.50 -15.87
N LEU A 85 -12.75 3.38 -14.87
CA LEU A 85 -13.90 4.23 -14.56
C LEU A 85 -14.23 5.22 -15.70
N THR A 86 -13.22 5.81 -16.30
CA THR A 86 -13.37 6.74 -17.41
C THR A 86 -13.85 6.03 -18.67
N ASN A 87 -13.20 4.93 -19.07
CA ASN A 87 -13.47 4.27 -20.35
C ASN A 87 -14.76 3.44 -20.34
N ILE A 88 -15.12 2.85 -19.19
CA ILE A 88 -16.29 1.95 -19.11
C ILE A 88 -17.55 2.69 -18.65
N PHE A 89 -17.42 3.65 -17.73
CA PHE A 89 -18.56 4.37 -17.16
C PHE A 89 -18.67 5.82 -17.64
N GLY A 90 -17.63 6.35 -18.29
CA GLY A 90 -17.60 7.75 -18.74
C GLY A 90 -17.50 8.76 -17.60
N TYR A 91 -16.97 8.34 -16.44
CA TYR A 91 -16.82 9.22 -15.28
C TYR A 91 -15.63 10.15 -15.45
N ASP A 92 -15.76 11.37 -14.94
CA ASP A 92 -14.65 12.28 -14.74
C ASP A 92 -13.89 11.87 -13.48
N CYS A 93 -12.59 11.60 -13.61
CA CYS A 93 -11.76 11.07 -12.55
C CYS A 93 -10.50 11.90 -12.38
N GLU A 94 -10.31 12.45 -11.19
CA GLU A 94 -9.11 13.21 -10.82
C GLU A 94 -8.26 12.43 -9.82
N LEU A 95 -6.97 12.23 -10.15
CA LEU A 95 -5.99 11.68 -9.22
C LEU A 95 -5.63 12.76 -8.19
N THR A 96 -5.71 12.42 -6.91
CA THR A 96 -5.41 13.37 -5.85
C THR A 96 -3.90 13.48 -5.58
N LYS A 97 -3.50 14.57 -4.93
CA LYS A 97 -2.09 14.80 -4.57
C LYS A 97 -1.67 13.92 -3.38
N ALA A 98 -0.39 13.61 -3.31
CA ALA A 98 0.18 12.90 -2.18
C ALA A 98 -0.24 13.52 -0.83
N ARG A 99 -0.62 12.67 0.14
CA ARG A 99 -1.17 13.00 1.47
C ARG A 99 -2.64 13.42 1.50
N TYR A 100 -3.35 13.34 0.40
CA TYR A 100 -4.81 13.41 0.44
C TYR A 100 -5.38 12.18 1.16
N PRO A 101 -6.56 12.29 1.77
CA PRO A 101 -7.14 11.17 2.54
C PRO A 101 -7.80 10.08 1.67
N TYR A 102 -7.73 10.18 0.36
CA TYR A 102 -8.19 9.24 -0.66
C TYR A 102 -7.38 9.45 -1.95
N ASP A 103 -7.42 8.51 -2.90
CA ASP A 103 -6.54 8.50 -4.07
C ASP A 103 -7.20 9.12 -5.31
N ILE A 104 -8.50 8.90 -5.51
CA ILE A 104 -9.24 9.35 -6.70
C ILE A 104 -10.52 10.08 -6.28
N LEU A 105 -10.80 11.20 -6.94
CA LEU A 105 -12.08 11.89 -6.88
C LEU A 105 -12.85 11.62 -8.18
N VAL A 106 -14.06 11.07 -8.09
CA VAL A 106 -14.91 10.71 -9.23
C VAL A 106 -16.11 11.64 -9.27
N ASN A 107 -16.35 12.28 -10.41
CA ASN A 107 -17.45 13.24 -10.66
C ASN A 107 -17.56 14.30 -9.55
N ASP A 108 -16.42 14.85 -9.10
CA ASP A 108 -16.28 15.87 -8.04
C ASP A 108 -16.80 15.49 -6.64
N ASN A 109 -17.35 14.29 -6.46
CA ASN A 109 -18.09 13.94 -5.23
C ASN A 109 -17.62 12.63 -4.59
N ILE A 110 -17.35 11.58 -5.37
CA ILE A 110 -17.12 10.24 -4.86
C ILE A 110 -15.64 10.05 -4.59
N LYS A 111 -15.30 9.76 -3.33
CA LYS A 111 -13.93 9.55 -2.86
C LYS A 111 -13.59 8.07 -2.93
N VAL A 112 -12.62 7.71 -3.74
CA VAL A 112 -12.14 6.34 -3.91
C VAL A 112 -10.74 6.20 -3.37
N ASP A 113 -10.51 5.16 -2.57
CA ASP A 113 -9.19 4.78 -2.05
C ASP A 113 -8.81 3.43 -2.68
N VAL A 114 -7.69 3.40 -3.39
CA VAL A 114 -7.21 2.22 -4.11
C VAL A 114 -6.18 1.49 -3.27
N LYS A 115 -6.36 0.20 -3.14
CA LYS A 115 -5.45 -0.67 -2.38
C LYS A 115 -4.99 -1.84 -3.25
N CYS A 116 -3.71 -2.18 -3.16
CA CYS A 116 -3.15 -3.36 -3.78
C CYS A 116 -2.69 -4.34 -2.70
N GLY A 117 -2.99 -5.60 -2.87
CA GLY A 117 -2.56 -6.67 -1.96
C GLY A 117 -2.02 -7.87 -2.72
N ASN A 118 -0.80 -8.28 -2.39
CA ASN A 118 -0.19 -9.48 -2.95
C ASN A 118 -0.69 -10.74 -2.24
N LEU A 119 -0.63 -11.86 -2.96
CA LEU A 119 -0.96 -13.17 -2.41
C LEU A 119 0.00 -13.52 -1.26
N TYR A 120 -0.59 -13.89 -0.13
CA TYR A 120 0.14 -14.40 1.02
C TYR A 120 -0.21 -15.87 1.27
N HIS A 121 0.81 -16.70 1.43
CA HIS A 121 0.68 -18.12 1.77
C HIS A 121 0.79 -18.31 3.27
N GLY A 122 -0.36 -18.48 3.93
CA GLY A 122 -0.42 -18.69 5.38
C GLY A 122 -0.66 -20.15 5.74
N THR A 123 -0.38 -20.52 6.98
CA THR A 123 -0.65 -21.88 7.52
C THR A 123 -2.13 -22.23 7.54
N ALA A 124 -3.01 -21.24 7.64
CA ALA A 124 -4.47 -21.40 7.65
C ALA A 124 -5.12 -21.21 6.27
N GLY A 125 -4.32 -21.10 5.19
CA GLY A 125 -4.78 -20.89 3.82
C GLY A 125 -4.18 -19.64 3.18
N ASN A 126 -4.45 -19.47 1.89
CA ASN A 126 -3.96 -18.37 1.10
C ASN A 126 -4.93 -17.19 1.14
N TYR A 127 -4.42 -15.98 1.23
CA TYR A 127 -5.24 -14.77 1.31
C TYR A 127 -4.49 -13.53 0.79
N TYR A 128 -5.26 -12.49 0.47
CA TYR A 128 -4.77 -11.15 0.19
C TYR A 128 -5.04 -10.25 1.37
N THR A 129 -4.14 -9.30 1.65
CA THR A 129 -4.26 -8.37 2.77
C THR A 129 -4.06 -6.93 2.30
N PHE A 130 -4.93 -6.05 2.78
CA PHE A 130 -4.92 -4.63 2.48
C PHE A 130 -4.83 -3.82 3.75
N ASN A 131 -3.87 -2.91 3.81
CA ASN A 131 -3.77 -1.94 4.91
C ASN A 131 -4.76 -0.79 4.65
N LEU A 132 -5.75 -0.64 5.52
CA LEU A 132 -6.74 0.44 5.44
C LEU A 132 -6.30 1.69 6.21
N GLU A 133 -5.17 1.60 6.94
CA GLU A 133 -4.54 2.67 7.72
C GLU A 133 -5.39 3.21 8.87
N LYS A 134 -6.65 3.53 8.61
CA LYS A 134 -7.56 4.19 9.56
C LYS A 134 -8.80 3.35 9.82
N SER A 135 -9.19 3.26 11.08
CA SER A 135 -10.46 2.62 11.49
C SER A 135 -11.70 3.43 11.10
N LYS A 136 -11.54 4.75 10.89
CA LYS A 136 -12.57 5.62 10.34
C LYS A 136 -12.20 5.95 8.90
N PRO A 137 -12.88 5.36 7.91
CA PRO A 137 -12.63 5.61 6.51
C PRO A 137 -12.77 7.09 6.14
N THR A 138 -11.94 7.55 5.22
CA THR A 138 -11.96 8.91 4.68
C THR A 138 -12.39 8.95 3.21
N CYS A 139 -12.74 7.77 2.66
CA CYS A 139 -13.29 7.58 1.32
C CYS A 139 -14.72 7.04 1.39
N ASP A 140 -15.41 7.03 0.27
CA ASP A 140 -16.73 6.42 0.09
C ASP A 140 -16.61 4.94 -0.27
N VAL A 141 -15.59 4.61 -1.08
CA VAL A 141 -15.37 3.28 -1.65
C VAL A 141 -13.90 2.91 -1.60
N TYR A 142 -13.61 1.67 -1.20
CA TYR A 142 -12.32 1.04 -1.42
C TYR A 142 -12.33 0.19 -2.69
N VAL A 143 -11.35 0.37 -3.57
CA VAL A 143 -11.07 -0.52 -4.71
C VAL A 143 -9.81 -1.31 -4.38
N CYS A 144 -9.97 -2.63 -4.18
CA CYS A 144 -8.90 -3.49 -3.69
C CYS A 144 -8.50 -4.51 -4.77
N TYR A 145 -7.30 -4.36 -5.31
CA TYR A 145 -6.71 -5.26 -6.30
C TYR A 145 -5.97 -6.41 -5.62
N CYS A 146 -6.43 -7.63 -5.83
CA CYS A 146 -5.75 -8.86 -5.42
C CYS A 146 -4.77 -9.28 -6.51
N VAL A 147 -3.47 -9.25 -6.21
CA VAL A 147 -2.42 -9.48 -7.21
C VAL A 147 -1.61 -10.73 -6.86
N ASN A 148 -1.30 -11.53 -7.86
CA ASN A 148 -0.38 -12.64 -7.76
C ASN A 148 0.54 -12.64 -8.99
N ASP A 149 1.86 -12.62 -8.77
CA ASP A 149 2.87 -12.57 -9.84
C ASP A 149 2.57 -11.46 -10.88
N ASP A 150 2.31 -10.25 -10.40
CA ASP A 150 1.96 -9.05 -11.18
C ASP A 150 0.66 -9.18 -12.01
N VAL A 151 -0.15 -10.23 -11.76
CA VAL A 151 -1.44 -10.45 -12.43
C VAL A 151 -2.58 -10.21 -11.46
N VAL A 152 -3.53 -9.35 -11.84
CA VAL A 152 -4.76 -9.11 -11.08
C VAL A 152 -5.64 -10.37 -11.13
N GLN A 153 -5.91 -10.92 -9.97
CA GLN A 153 -6.75 -12.12 -9.81
C GLN A 153 -8.21 -11.77 -9.53
N LYS A 154 -8.42 -10.75 -8.69
CA LYS A 154 -9.75 -10.26 -8.30
C LYS A 154 -9.66 -8.76 -7.98
N VAL A 155 -10.76 -8.06 -8.22
CA VAL A 155 -10.93 -6.66 -7.77
C VAL A 155 -12.18 -6.59 -6.90
N TYR A 156 -12.03 -6.08 -5.69
CA TYR A 156 -13.16 -5.84 -4.80
C TYR A 156 -13.51 -4.35 -4.78
N ILE A 157 -14.79 -4.03 -4.95
CA ILE A 157 -15.32 -2.67 -4.81
C ILE A 157 -16.20 -2.65 -3.57
N ILE A 158 -15.67 -2.12 -2.46
CA ILE A 158 -16.30 -2.25 -1.13
C ILE A 158 -16.68 -0.86 -0.60
N PRO A 159 -17.96 -0.62 -0.28
CA PRO A 159 -18.36 0.59 0.42
C PRO A 159 -17.58 0.74 1.73
N SER A 160 -17.03 1.90 1.98
CA SER A 160 -16.15 2.12 3.14
C SER A 160 -16.86 1.89 4.47
N CYS A 161 -18.16 2.12 4.55
CA CYS A 161 -18.97 1.86 5.75
C CYS A 161 -18.95 0.38 6.17
N VAL A 162 -18.77 -0.56 5.23
CA VAL A 162 -18.66 -2.01 5.50
C VAL A 162 -17.35 -2.35 6.22
N LEU A 163 -16.33 -1.53 6.03
CA LEU A 163 -15.00 -1.69 6.62
C LEU A 163 -14.76 -0.76 7.82
N SER A 164 -15.75 0.02 8.22
CA SER A 164 -15.65 0.89 9.41
C SER A 164 -15.23 0.10 10.64
N GLY A 165 -14.32 0.67 11.42
CA GLY A 165 -13.75 0.02 12.60
C GLY A 165 -12.56 -0.91 12.31
N LYS A 166 -12.18 -1.09 11.03
CA LYS A 166 -11.05 -1.94 10.62
C LYS A 166 -9.88 -1.11 10.14
N THR A 167 -8.68 -1.53 10.49
CA THR A 167 -7.42 -0.98 9.97
C THR A 167 -6.80 -1.88 8.91
N GLN A 168 -7.35 -3.08 8.75
CA GLN A 168 -6.88 -4.08 7.80
C GLN A 168 -8.05 -4.89 7.25
N LEU A 169 -7.98 -5.21 5.96
CA LEU A 169 -8.88 -6.15 5.29
C LEU A 169 -8.07 -7.37 4.84
N SER A 170 -8.59 -8.57 5.15
CA SER A 170 -8.05 -9.81 4.58
C SER A 170 -9.17 -10.57 3.87
N VAL A 171 -8.88 -11.05 2.65
CA VAL A 171 -9.81 -11.82 1.83
C VAL A 171 -9.18 -13.14 1.41
N GLY A 172 -9.87 -14.25 1.63
CA GLY A 172 -9.40 -15.58 1.23
C GLY A 172 -9.41 -15.75 -0.29
N VAL A 173 -8.51 -16.59 -0.80
CA VAL A 173 -8.43 -16.90 -2.23
C VAL A 173 -9.66 -17.65 -2.70
N GLU A 174 -10.07 -18.71 -1.97
CA GLU A 174 -11.19 -19.57 -2.38
C GLU A 174 -12.54 -18.95 -2.02
N LYS A 175 -12.69 -18.44 -0.79
CA LYS A 175 -13.95 -17.90 -0.28
C LYS A 175 -13.72 -16.76 0.70
N SER A 176 -14.50 -15.72 0.55
CA SER A 176 -14.55 -14.59 1.49
C SER A 176 -15.98 -14.10 1.69
N LYS A 177 -16.29 -13.60 2.89
CA LYS A 177 -17.56 -12.90 3.15
C LYS A 177 -17.74 -11.64 2.31
N TYR A 178 -16.66 -11.19 1.66
CA TYR A 178 -16.65 -10.03 0.79
C TYR A 178 -16.85 -10.37 -0.69
N ASP A 179 -17.00 -11.63 -1.09
CA ASP A 179 -17.10 -12.07 -2.49
C ASP A 179 -18.24 -11.41 -3.27
N LYS A 180 -19.30 -10.97 -2.59
CA LYS A 180 -20.36 -10.17 -3.19
C LYS A 180 -19.92 -8.80 -3.73
N TYR A 181 -18.72 -8.36 -3.38
CA TYR A 181 -18.10 -7.12 -3.83
C TYR A 181 -17.09 -7.30 -4.97
N ILE A 182 -16.88 -8.54 -5.44
CA ILE A 182 -16.02 -8.80 -6.59
C ILE A 182 -16.64 -8.15 -7.83
N ASN A 183 -15.85 -7.30 -8.50
CA ASN A 183 -16.28 -6.55 -9.70
C ASN A 183 -17.59 -5.78 -9.53
N ALA A 184 -17.96 -5.39 -8.31
CA ALA A 184 -19.21 -4.70 -8.00
C ALA A 184 -19.15 -3.19 -8.30
N TRP A 185 -18.68 -2.84 -9.50
CA TRP A 185 -18.50 -1.46 -9.95
C TRP A 185 -19.79 -0.61 -9.92
N ASN A 186 -20.96 -1.26 -10.00
CA ASN A 186 -22.25 -0.61 -9.82
C ASN A 186 -22.42 0.08 -8.46
N ILE A 187 -21.56 -0.18 -7.49
CA ILE A 187 -21.54 0.53 -6.21
C ILE A 187 -21.17 2.00 -6.45
N ILE A 188 -20.18 2.28 -7.31
CA ILE A 188 -19.81 3.66 -7.65
C ILE A 188 -20.96 4.38 -8.33
N SER A 189 -21.69 3.70 -9.26
CA SER A 189 -22.88 4.27 -9.89
C SER A 189 -23.98 4.65 -8.87
N LYS A 190 -24.18 3.83 -7.84
CA LYS A 190 -25.15 4.15 -6.77
C LYS A 190 -24.75 5.38 -5.95
N TYR A 191 -23.45 5.59 -5.71
CA TYR A 191 -22.97 6.82 -5.06
C TYR A 191 -23.16 8.02 -5.98
N ASP A 192 -22.90 7.88 -7.29
CA ASP A 192 -23.11 8.94 -8.27
C ASP A 192 -24.57 9.37 -8.35
N ASP A 193 -25.50 8.40 -8.43
CA ASP A 193 -26.94 8.65 -8.40
C ASP A 193 -27.38 9.34 -7.10
N PHE A 194 -26.84 8.91 -5.96
CA PHE A 194 -27.11 9.52 -4.67
C PHE A 194 -26.66 10.98 -4.65
N TYR A 195 -25.43 11.28 -5.02
CA TYR A 195 -24.91 12.65 -5.01
C TYR A 195 -25.68 13.56 -5.98
N LYS A 196 -26.07 13.06 -7.16
CA LYS A 196 -26.94 13.80 -8.10
C LYS A 196 -28.31 14.10 -7.50
N SER A 197 -28.88 13.16 -6.75
CA SER A 197 -30.20 13.36 -6.13
C SER A 197 -30.19 14.36 -4.97
N VAL A 198 -29.06 14.58 -4.33
CA VAL A 198 -28.92 15.53 -3.22
C VAL A 198 -28.56 16.93 -3.73
N ALA A 199 -27.96 17.03 -4.92
CA ALA A 199 -27.57 18.31 -5.55
C ALA A 199 -28.70 18.94 -6.37
N SER A 200 -29.80 18.21 -6.63
CA SER A 200 -31.04 18.67 -7.34
C SER A 200 -32.07 19.20 -6.36
#